data_16d454c674d8da3369dc8b83430cb7b0
#
_entry.id   16d454c674d8da3369dc8b83430cb7b0
#
_cell.length_a   1.000
_cell.length_b   1.000
_cell.length_c   1.000
_cell.angle_alpha   90.00
_cell.angle_beta   90.00
_cell.angle_gamma   90.00
#
_symmetry.space_group_name_H-M   'P 1'
#
loop_
_entity.id
_entity.type
_entity.pdbx_description
1 polymer ?
#
loop_
_entity_poly.entity_id
_entity_poly.type
_entity_poly.pdbx_seq_one_letter_code
_entity_poly.pdbx_strand_id
1 'polypeptide(L)'
;MAVRAGALILAAALAAASAVAPFSSMAPGAALPEGWRALHIARIAPSEISLAADEGVTVLRVHSHASAGSAAFALDRPVAGTLAWRWKIDRVVAKAELDEKHGDDFAARVYVFFDIPDDAFPWTERLRLKIGRLLYGAELPSAAICYVWDNSHPVGTSAWNPYSRRVRTVVVESGAAQAARWVDEKRDLAADFRAAFGEAFAGRSRITGIAAGNDTDQTGEEATAWFGDLRIETPR
;
A
#
# COMPACT_ATOMS: atom_id res chain seq x y z
N MET A 1 11.17 -22.93 -60.05
CA MET A 1 10.17 -22.79 -58.97
C MET A 1 10.91 -22.51 -57.67
N ALA A 2 10.86 -21.27 -57.21
CA ALA A 2 11.57 -20.82 -56.00
C ALA A 2 10.57 -20.79 -54.83
N VAL A 3 10.83 -21.62 -53.80
CA VAL A 3 10.06 -21.65 -52.55
C VAL A 3 10.61 -20.53 -51.63
N ARG A 4 9.83 -19.52 -51.38
CA ARG A 4 10.12 -18.49 -50.39
C ARG A 4 9.79 -18.99 -49.01
N ALA A 5 10.80 -19.19 -48.16
CA ALA A 5 10.66 -19.40 -46.75
C ALA A 5 10.30 -18.08 -46.05
N GLY A 6 9.07 -17.96 -45.57
CA GLY A 6 8.63 -16.86 -44.73
C GLY A 6 9.12 -17.07 -43.31
N ALA A 7 10.02 -16.22 -42.83
CA ALA A 7 10.42 -16.19 -41.44
C ALA A 7 9.29 -15.55 -40.61
N LEU A 8 8.64 -16.31 -39.74
CA LEU A 8 7.72 -15.81 -38.71
C LEU A 8 8.56 -15.17 -37.61
N ILE A 9 8.57 -13.86 -37.54
CA ILE A 9 9.12 -13.12 -36.40
C ILE A 9 8.06 -13.18 -35.30
N LEU A 10 8.30 -14.06 -34.32
CA LEU A 10 7.52 -14.11 -33.08
C LEU A 10 7.98 -12.94 -32.21
N ALA A 11 7.25 -11.82 -32.25
CA ALA A 11 7.46 -10.72 -31.34
C ALA A 11 7.01 -11.17 -29.93
N ALA A 12 7.97 -11.53 -29.09
CA ALA A 12 7.73 -11.68 -27.66
C ALA A 12 7.42 -10.31 -27.11
N ALA A 13 6.15 -10.04 -26.81
CA ALA A 13 5.75 -8.89 -25.98
C ALA A 13 6.34 -9.11 -24.61
N LEU A 14 7.48 -8.47 -24.28
CA LEU A 14 7.87 -8.24 -22.91
C LEU A 14 6.74 -7.40 -22.31
N ALA A 15 5.95 -8.00 -21.42
CA ALA A 15 5.09 -7.24 -20.54
C ALA A 15 6.03 -6.35 -19.69
N ALA A 16 6.16 -5.08 -20.07
CA ALA A 16 6.81 -4.10 -19.22
C ALA A 16 6.06 -4.12 -17.89
N ALA A 17 6.76 -4.34 -16.79
CA ALA A 17 6.19 -4.19 -15.46
C ALA A 17 5.54 -2.80 -15.43
N SER A 18 4.22 -2.74 -15.27
CA SER A 18 3.47 -1.51 -15.37
C SER A 18 4.01 -0.51 -14.35
N ALA A 19 4.51 0.62 -14.81
CA ALA A 19 4.90 1.70 -13.91
C ALA A 19 3.64 2.20 -13.20
N VAL A 20 3.75 2.52 -11.92
CA VAL A 20 2.65 3.09 -11.15
C VAL A 20 2.24 4.42 -11.79
N ALA A 21 0.98 4.54 -12.18
CA ALA A 21 0.48 5.75 -12.83
C ALA A 21 0.51 6.93 -11.84
N PRO A 22 1.17 8.06 -12.18
CA PRO A 22 1.34 9.18 -11.27
C PRO A 22 0.07 10.01 -11.12
N PHE A 23 -0.27 10.42 -9.90
CA PHE A 23 -1.37 11.35 -9.63
C PHE A 23 -1.11 12.72 -10.24
N SER A 24 0.17 13.14 -10.25
CA SER A 24 0.60 14.45 -10.79
C SER A 24 0.34 14.64 -12.28
N SER A 25 0.07 13.57 -13.03
CA SER A 25 -0.30 13.65 -14.45
C SER A 25 -1.77 13.99 -14.69
N MET A 26 -2.59 14.01 -13.64
CA MET A 26 -4.03 14.24 -13.72
C MET A 26 -4.39 15.68 -13.38
N ALA A 27 -5.57 16.12 -13.81
CA ALA A 27 -6.14 17.38 -13.31
C ALA A 27 -6.78 17.18 -11.92
N PRO A 28 -6.78 18.18 -11.05
CA PRO A 28 -7.53 18.14 -9.79
C PRO A 28 -9.02 17.89 -10.07
N GLY A 29 -9.66 17.06 -9.25
CA GLY A 29 -11.07 16.67 -9.41
C GLY A 29 -11.33 15.61 -10.48
N ALA A 30 -10.32 15.18 -11.24
CA ALA A 30 -10.45 14.08 -12.19
C ALA A 30 -10.65 12.73 -11.45
N ALA A 31 -11.06 11.71 -12.19
CA ALA A 31 -11.02 10.33 -11.72
C ALA A 31 -9.58 9.90 -11.41
N LEU A 32 -9.42 8.86 -10.58
CA LEU A 32 -8.11 8.27 -10.34
C LEU A 32 -7.43 7.85 -11.66
N PRO A 33 -6.10 7.93 -11.77
CA PRO A 33 -5.38 7.50 -12.95
C PRO A 33 -5.64 6.02 -13.27
N GLU A 34 -5.47 5.64 -14.53
CA GLU A 34 -5.64 4.25 -14.97
C GLU A 34 -4.84 3.27 -14.10
N GLY A 35 -5.46 2.16 -13.73
CA GLY A 35 -4.89 1.14 -12.86
C GLY A 35 -5.10 1.39 -11.36
N TRP A 36 -5.41 2.62 -10.94
CA TRP A 36 -5.81 2.91 -9.58
C TRP A 36 -7.30 2.65 -9.36
N ARG A 37 -7.63 2.07 -8.22
CA ARG A 37 -9.02 1.84 -7.81
C ARG A 37 -9.21 2.18 -6.34
N ALA A 38 -10.36 2.73 -5.98
CA ALA A 38 -10.74 2.90 -4.58
C ALA A 38 -11.03 1.52 -3.95
N LEU A 39 -10.47 1.29 -2.77
CA LEU A 39 -10.75 0.12 -1.93
C LEU A 39 -11.64 0.55 -0.77
N HIS A 40 -12.70 -0.20 -0.56
CA HIS A 40 -13.61 -0.02 0.55
C HIS A 40 -13.68 -1.30 1.39
N ILE A 41 -13.73 -1.15 2.70
CA ILE A 41 -13.87 -2.27 3.63
C ILE A 41 -15.37 -2.48 3.87
N ALA A 42 -15.83 -3.72 3.70
CA ALA A 42 -17.24 -4.04 3.92
C ALA A 42 -17.67 -3.69 5.35
N ARG A 43 -18.81 -3.02 5.49
CA ARG A 43 -19.43 -2.57 6.75
C ARG A 43 -18.73 -1.40 7.45
N ILE A 44 -17.69 -0.82 6.87
CA ILE A 44 -17.06 0.40 7.33
C ILE A 44 -17.46 1.53 6.37
N ALA A 45 -17.73 2.71 6.89
CA ALA A 45 -18.01 3.88 6.07
C ALA A 45 -16.77 4.18 5.20
N PRO A 46 -16.91 4.44 3.89
CA PRO A 46 -15.78 4.74 3.04
C PRO A 46 -15.22 6.14 3.31
N SER A 47 -13.90 6.27 3.35
CA SER A 47 -13.25 7.57 3.31
C SER A 47 -13.48 8.26 1.96
N GLU A 48 -13.46 9.59 1.95
CA GLU A 48 -13.50 10.38 0.72
C GLU A 48 -12.14 10.33 0.03
N ILE A 49 -12.12 9.83 -1.21
CA ILE A 49 -10.90 9.72 -2.03
C ILE A 49 -11.05 10.64 -3.25
N SER A 50 -10.10 11.54 -3.46
CA SER A 50 -10.14 12.50 -4.55
C SER A 50 -8.73 12.90 -5.00
N LEU A 51 -8.64 13.49 -6.19
CA LEU A 51 -7.44 14.17 -6.64
C LEU A 51 -7.60 15.68 -6.36
N ALA A 52 -6.64 16.25 -5.64
CA ALA A 52 -6.65 17.65 -5.23
C ALA A 52 -5.36 18.35 -5.65
N ALA A 53 -5.42 19.64 -5.89
CA ALA A 53 -4.22 20.46 -6.05
C ALA A 53 -3.64 20.78 -4.66
N ASP A 54 -2.34 20.56 -4.49
CA ASP A 54 -1.58 21.00 -3.32
C ASP A 54 -0.20 21.47 -3.78
N GLU A 55 0.19 22.68 -3.40
CA GLU A 55 1.43 23.34 -3.86
C GLU A 55 1.64 23.30 -5.39
N GLY A 56 0.56 23.45 -6.16
CA GLY A 56 0.59 23.47 -7.63
C GLY A 56 0.74 22.10 -8.30
N VAL A 57 0.71 21.02 -7.54
CA VAL A 57 0.79 19.62 -8.03
C VAL A 57 -0.49 18.87 -7.68
N THR A 58 -0.98 18.04 -8.59
CA THR A 58 -2.10 17.14 -8.30
C THR A 58 -1.62 15.96 -7.47
N VAL A 59 -2.33 15.70 -6.37
CA VAL A 59 -2.01 14.66 -5.38
C VAL A 59 -3.27 13.87 -5.02
N LEU A 60 -3.11 12.66 -4.53
CA LEU A 60 -4.20 11.90 -3.92
C LEU A 60 -4.54 12.51 -2.56
N ARG A 61 -5.80 12.88 -2.34
CA ARG A 61 -6.35 13.30 -1.04
C ARG A 61 -7.28 12.21 -0.53
N VAL A 62 -7.07 11.78 0.72
CA VAL A 62 -7.94 10.86 1.43
C VAL A 62 -8.37 11.50 2.74
N HIS A 63 -9.69 11.64 2.92
CA HIS A 63 -10.28 12.23 4.12
C HIS A 63 -11.16 11.19 4.81
N SER A 64 -10.90 10.94 6.07
CA SER A 64 -11.67 10.02 6.91
C SER A 64 -12.33 10.75 8.07
N HIS A 65 -13.55 10.36 8.39
CA HIS A 65 -14.27 10.71 9.61
C HIS A 65 -15.04 9.47 10.05
N ALA A 66 -14.56 8.80 11.09
CA ALA A 66 -15.06 7.48 11.53
C ALA A 66 -15.20 6.51 10.34
N SER A 67 -14.21 6.49 9.46
CA SER A 67 -14.26 5.80 8.17
C SER A 67 -12.89 5.26 7.76
N ALA A 68 -12.85 4.36 6.77
CA ALA A 68 -11.61 3.83 6.22
C ALA A 68 -11.65 3.75 4.70
N GLY A 69 -10.52 4.01 4.05
CA GLY A 69 -10.42 3.91 2.60
C GLY A 69 -9.02 4.09 2.07
N SER A 70 -8.75 3.51 0.90
CA SER A 70 -7.47 3.59 0.22
C SER A 70 -7.67 3.60 -1.29
N ALA A 71 -6.73 4.22 -2.01
CA ALA A 71 -6.55 3.98 -3.44
C ALA A 71 -5.47 2.91 -3.62
N ALA A 72 -5.73 1.89 -4.44
CA ALA A 72 -4.82 0.78 -4.68
C ALA A 72 -4.48 0.62 -6.16
N PHE A 73 -3.26 0.17 -6.43
CA PHE A 73 -2.73 -0.12 -7.75
C PHE A 73 -2.19 -1.55 -7.77
N ALA A 74 -2.65 -2.36 -8.74
CA ALA A 74 -2.19 -3.73 -8.89
C ALA A 74 -0.81 -3.78 -9.55
N LEU A 75 0.03 -4.69 -9.09
CA LEU A 75 1.38 -4.92 -9.59
C LEU A 75 1.61 -6.43 -9.76
N ASP A 76 2.63 -6.79 -10.51
CA ASP A 76 3.18 -8.13 -10.55
C ASP A 76 4.69 -8.05 -10.80
N ARG A 77 5.49 -8.03 -9.71
CA ARG A 77 6.93 -7.85 -9.79
C ARG A 77 7.68 -8.58 -8.67
N PRO A 78 8.98 -8.85 -8.84
CA PRO A 78 9.81 -9.41 -7.77
C PRO A 78 9.84 -8.50 -6.52
N VAL A 79 10.12 -9.09 -5.36
CA VAL A 79 10.34 -8.37 -4.10
C VAL A 79 11.70 -7.69 -4.16
N ALA A 80 11.74 -6.55 -4.83
CA ALA A 80 12.95 -5.76 -5.03
C ALA A 80 12.61 -4.30 -5.33
N GLY A 81 13.58 -3.41 -5.11
CA GLY A 81 13.49 -2.00 -5.41
C GLY A 81 13.21 -1.13 -4.18
N THR A 82 13.25 0.16 -4.42
CA THR A 82 12.97 1.18 -3.41
C THR A 82 11.60 1.77 -3.68
N LEU A 83 10.67 1.65 -2.73
CA LEU A 83 9.43 2.42 -2.76
C LEU A 83 9.73 3.83 -2.26
N ALA A 84 9.41 4.83 -3.09
CA ALA A 84 9.53 6.23 -2.76
C ALA A 84 8.16 6.91 -2.90
N TRP A 85 7.81 7.76 -1.93
CA TRP A 85 6.61 8.59 -1.95
C TRP A 85 6.84 9.84 -1.11
N ARG A 86 5.93 10.78 -1.18
CA ARG A 86 5.78 11.84 -0.19
C ARG A 86 4.36 11.86 0.31
N TRP A 87 4.19 12.26 1.56
CA TRP A 87 2.88 12.41 2.18
C TRP A 87 2.82 13.61 3.10
N LYS A 88 1.60 14.01 3.39
CA LYS A 88 1.28 15.07 4.35
C LYS A 88 0.01 14.67 5.07
N ILE A 89 -0.10 14.98 6.34
CA ILE A 89 -1.32 14.86 7.13
C ILE A 89 -1.73 16.21 7.69
N ASP A 90 -3.02 16.42 7.95
CA ASP A 90 -3.47 17.60 8.69
C ASP A 90 -3.24 17.46 10.20
N ARG A 91 -3.42 16.25 10.71
CA ARG A 91 -3.25 15.90 12.14
C ARG A 91 -2.98 14.41 12.31
N VAL A 92 -2.41 14.02 13.43
CA VAL A 92 -2.35 12.61 13.86
C VAL A 92 -3.69 12.17 14.42
N VAL A 93 -3.97 10.85 14.39
CA VAL A 93 -5.08 10.24 15.10
C VAL A 93 -4.65 10.05 16.56
N ALA A 94 -5.15 10.87 17.45
CA ALA A 94 -4.63 10.97 18.81
C ALA A 94 -4.83 9.70 19.65
N LYS A 95 -5.91 8.93 19.38
CA LYS A 95 -6.25 7.69 20.06
C LYS A 95 -5.72 6.44 19.35
N ALA A 96 -4.86 6.61 18.33
CA ALA A 96 -4.27 5.47 17.64
C ALA A 96 -3.40 4.64 18.59
N GLU A 97 -3.51 3.31 18.47
CA GLU A 97 -2.75 2.32 19.24
C GLU A 97 -2.23 1.26 18.25
N LEU A 98 -0.91 1.18 18.12
CA LEU A 98 -0.24 0.41 17.07
C LEU A 98 -0.56 -1.09 17.08
N ASP A 99 -0.76 -1.68 18.26
CA ASP A 99 -0.92 -3.12 18.49
C ASP A 99 -2.30 -3.51 19.06
N GLU A 100 -3.21 -2.54 19.21
CA GLU A 100 -4.55 -2.76 19.77
C GLU A 100 -5.66 -2.57 18.72
N LYS A 101 -6.63 -3.47 18.72
CA LYS A 101 -7.73 -3.45 17.73
C LYS A 101 -8.59 -2.21 17.77
N HIS A 102 -8.77 -1.64 18.93
CA HIS A 102 -9.62 -0.46 19.13
C HIS A 102 -8.93 0.84 18.71
N GLY A 103 -7.64 0.78 18.41
CA GLY A 103 -6.82 1.91 18.02
C GLY A 103 -6.06 1.67 16.71
N ASP A 104 -6.37 0.62 15.92
CA ASP A 104 -5.72 0.36 14.62
C ASP A 104 -6.12 1.38 13.55
N ASP A 105 -5.94 2.66 13.88
CA ASP A 105 -6.23 3.81 13.03
C ASP A 105 -4.98 4.66 12.83
N PHE A 106 -4.78 5.19 11.61
CA PHE A 106 -3.64 6.05 11.30
C PHE A 106 -4.03 7.13 10.30
N ALA A 107 -3.53 8.32 10.53
CA ALA A 107 -3.78 9.47 9.66
C ALA A 107 -3.29 9.25 8.22
N ALA A 108 -2.23 8.47 8.02
CA ALA A 108 -1.74 8.07 6.71
C ALA A 108 -1.15 6.65 6.76
N ARG A 109 -1.48 5.85 5.73
CA ARG A 109 -0.96 4.49 5.53
C ARG A 109 -0.52 4.30 4.07
N VAL A 110 0.61 3.63 3.88
CA VAL A 110 1.03 3.11 2.57
C VAL A 110 1.25 1.60 2.70
N TYR A 111 0.53 0.83 1.90
CA TYR A 111 0.63 -0.62 1.88
C TYR A 111 1.47 -1.10 0.71
N VAL A 112 2.23 -2.15 0.93
CA VAL A 112 2.79 -3.01 -0.11
C VAL A 112 2.23 -4.41 0.11
N PHE A 113 1.53 -4.92 -0.89
CA PHE A 113 0.90 -6.23 -0.86
C PHE A 113 1.81 -7.29 -1.48
N PHE A 114 1.80 -8.46 -0.89
CA PHE A 114 2.63 -9.58 -1.35
C PHE A 114 1.79 -10.84 -1.56
N ASP A 115 2.21 -11.63 -2.55
CA ASP A 115 1.90 -13.05 -2.64
C ASP A 115 3.10 -13.82 -2.11
N ILE A 116 2.89 -14.48 -0.97
CA ILE A 116 3.90 -15.27 -0.24
C ILE A 116 3.45 -16.73 -0.27
N PRO A 117 4.37 -17.70 -0.52
CA PRO A 117 4.02 -19.11 -0.49
C PRO A 117 3.33 -19.56 0.79
N ASP A 118 2.37 -20.46 0.68
CA ASP A 118 1.54 -20.91 1.79
C ASP A 118 2.35 -21.51 2.96
N ASP A 119 3.52 -22.10 2.69
CA ASP A 119 4.42 -22.67 3.68
C ASP A 119 5.09 -21.62 4.60
N ALA A 120 5.00 -20.33 4.26
CA ALA A 120 5.44 -19.23 5.10
C ALA A 120 4.59 -19.03 6.36
N PHE A 121 3.40 -19.62 6.41
CA PHE A 121 2.44 -19.37 7.48
C PHE A 121 2.00 -20.65 8.20
N PRO A 122 1.68 -20.58 9.51
CA PRO A 122 1.03 -21.68 10.22
C PRO A 122 -0.25 -22.12 9.53
N TRP A 123 -0.63 -23.39 9.68
CA TRP A 123 -1.81 -23.95 9.03
C TRP A 123 -3.11 -23.18 9.34
N THR A 124 -3.24 -22.62 10.55
CA THR A 124 -4.38 -21.80 10.96
C THR A 124 -4.51 -20.53 10.13
N GLU A 125 -3.40 -19.86 9.86
CA GLU A 125 -3.38 -18.66 9.02
C GLU A 125 -3.65 -19.00 7.53
N ARG A 126 -3.16 -20.14 7.06
CA ARG A 126 -3.48 -20.63 5.71
C ARG A 126 -4.98 -20.89 5.56
N LEU A 127 -5.61 -21.51 6.57
CA LEU A 127 -7.04 -21.75 6.55
C LEU A 127 -7.85 -20.44 6.54
N ARG A 128 -7.46 -19.46 7.36
CA ARG A 128 -8.07 -18.12 7.37
C ARG A 128 -7.98 -17.43 6.02
N LEU A 129 -6.83 -17.51 5.36
CA LEU A 129 -6.65 -16.93 4.03
C LEU A 129 -7.55 -17.61 2.99
N LYS A 130 -7.64 -18.95 3.02
CA LYS A 130 -8.52 -19.70 2.11
C LYS A 130 -9.98 -19.30 2.28
N ILE A 131 -10.44 -19.17 3.53
CA ILE A 131 -11.79 -18.68 3.85
C ILE A 131 -11.96 -17.22 3.39
N GLY A 132 -10.99 -16.36 3.65
CA GLY A 132 -11.00 -14.98 3.19
C GLY A 132 -11.09 -14.87 1.67
N ARG A 133 -10.29 -15.62 0.93
CA ARG A 133 -10.34 -15.66 -0.54
C ARG A 133 -11.69 -16.18 -1.07
N LEU A 134 -12.31 -17.12 -0.37
CA LEU A 134 -13.66 -17.62 -0.73
C LEU A 134 -14.73 -16.55 -0.53
N LEU A 135 -14.64 -15.75 0.52
CA LEU A 135 -15.65 -14.75 0.89
C LEU A 135 -15.45 -13.39 0.18
N TYR A 136 -14.20 -12.98 -0.07
CA TYR A 136 -13.83 -11.65 -0.54
C TYR A 136 -13.14 -11.64 -1.91
N GLY A 137 -12.93 -12.81 -2.51
CA GLY A 137 -12.31 -12.97 -3.82
C GLY A 137 -10.88 -13.53 -3.79
N ALA A 138 -10.49 -14.17 -4.88
CA ALA A 138 -9.19 -14.84 -5.02
C ALA A 138 -8.00 -13.87 -5.03
N GLU A 139 -8.24 -12.59 -5.28
CA GLU A 139 -7.22 -11.55 -5.34
C GLU A 139 -6.77 -11.03 -3.97
N LEU A 140 -7.29 -11.59 -2.86
CA LEU A 140 -6.86 -11.19 -1.53
C LEU A 140 -5.36 -11.50 -1.36
N PRO A 141 -4.50 -10.49 -1.08
CA PRO A 141 -3.06 -10.70 -0.92
C PRO A 141 -2.75 -11.62 0.24
N SER A 142 -1.66 -12.38 0.15
CA SER A 142 -1.26 -13.30 1.23
C SER A 142 -0.74 -12.56 2.44
N ALA A 143 -0.06 -11.43 2.22
CA ALA A 143 0.53 -10.60 3.27
C ALA A 143 0.70 -9.15 2.82
N ALA A 144 1.00 -8.27 3.78
CA ALA A 144 1.32 -6.87 3.51
C ALA A 144 2.34 -6.31 4.50
N ILE A 145 3.09 -5.30 4.06
CA ILE A 145 3.74 -4.33 4.93
C ILE A 145 2.90 -3.06 4.85
N CYS A 146 2.61 -2.49 6.02
CA CYS A 146 1.89 -1.23 6.17
C CYS A 146 2.81 -0.19 6.79
N TYR A 147 3.24 0.80 6.02
CA TYR A 147 3.96 1.95 6.52
C TYR A 147 2.96 2.97 7.04
N VAL A 148 3.17 3.47 8.25
CA VAL A 148 2.22 4.37 8.92
C VAL A 148 2.87 5.65 9.41
N TRP A 149 2.08 6.72 9.41
CA TRP A 149 2.34 7.90 10.23
C TRP A 149 1.65 7.71 11.57
N ASP A 150 2.43 7.42 12.60
CA ASP A 150 1.95 7.12 13.95
C ASP A 150 1.79 8.39 14.80
N ASN A 151 1.05 8.31 15.90
CA ASN A 151 0.87 9.44 16.81
C ASN A 151 2.00 9.62 17.83
N SER A 152 2.68 8.54 18.25
CA SER A 152 3.56 8.58 19.42
C SER A 152 4.72 7.59 19.39
N HIS A 153 4.60 6.44 18.71
CA HIS A 153 5.67 5.45 18.69
C HIS A 153 6.88 5.94 17.87
N PRO A 154 8.12 5.66 18.32
CA PRO A 154 9.32 6.06 17.59
C PRO A 154 9.36 5.50 16.16
N VAL A 155 9.91 6.29 15.23
CA VAL A 155 10.23 5.82 13.87
C VAL A 155 11.09 4.56 13.93
N GLY A 156 10.74 3.55 13.12
CA GLY A 156 11.36 2.22 13.12
C GLY A 156 10.64 1.20 14.01
N THR A 157 9.72 1.63 14.87
CA THR A 157 8.88 0.68 15.61
C THR A 157 8.07 -0.16 14.63
N SER A 158 7.95 -1.45 14.90
CA SER A 158 7.13 -2.33 14.07
C SER A 158 6.39 -3.37 14.90
N ALA A 159 5.13 -3.62 14.55
CA ALA A 159 4.25 -4.57 15.18
C ALA A 159 3.51 -5.43 14.15
N TRP A 160 2.99 -6.57 14.57
CA TRP A 160 1.99 -7.26 13.78
C TRP A 160 0.65 -6.54 13.95
N ASN A 161 -0.08 -6.39 12.85
CA ASN A 161 -1.43 -5.85 12.91
C ASN A 161 -2.30 -6.67 13.87
N PRO A 162 -3.09 -6.04 14.75
CA PRO A 162 -3.85 -6.73 15.81
C PRO A 162 -4.93 -7.68 15.29
N TYR A 163 -5.32 -7.56 14.01
CA TYR A 163 -6.27 -8.46 13.37
C TYR A 163 -5.60 -9.62 12.65
N SER A 164 -4.32 -9.47 12.24
CA SER A 164 -3.68 -10.44 11.36
C SER A 164 -2.16 -10.45 11.46
N ARG A 165 -1.57 -11.62 11.70
CA ARG A 165 -0.12 -11.85 11.59
C ARG A 165 0.39 -11.91 10.14
N ARG A 166 -0.38 -11.38 9.21
CA ARG A 166 -0.04 -11.27 7.78
C ARG A 166 0.26 -9.84 7.35
N VAL A 167 -0.02 -8.87 8.23
CA VAL A 167 0.29 -7.47 8.01
C VAL A 167 1.31 -7.02 9.05
N ARG A 168 2.47 -6.57 8.57
CA ARG A 168 3.50 -5.98 9.40
C ARG A 168 3.38 -4.47 9.31
N THR A 169 2.97 -3.82 10.40
CA THR A 169 2.94 -2.37 10.50
C THR A 169 4.31 -1.84 10.89
N VAL A 170 4.78 -0.79 10.21
CA VAL A 170 6.08 -0.15 10.41
C VAL A 170 5.87 1.36 10.51
N VAL A 171 6.27 1.95 11.62
CA VAL A 171 6.23 3.41 11.82
C VAL A 171 7.38 4.04 11.04
N VAL A 172 7.07 4.90 10.07
CA VAL A 172 8.08 5.61 9.27
C VAL A 172 8.07 7.12 9.52
N GLU A 173 6.94 7.67 10.03
CA GLU A 173 6.84 9.02 10.56
C GLU A 173 6.02 8.98 11.87
N SER A 174 6.27 9.94 12.78
CA SER A 174 5.67 9.92 14.11
C SER A 174 5.39 11.31 14.69
N GLY A 175 4.27 11.41 15.39
CA GLY A 175 3.86 12.62 16.11
C GLY A 175 3.37 13.73 15.19
N ALA A 176 3.05 14.86 15.80
CA ALA A 176 2.46 16.03 15.10
C ALA A 176 3.50 17.04 14.61
N ALA A 177 4.79 16.84 14.88
CA ALA A 177 5.81 17.84 14.59
C ALA A 177 5.96 18.19 13.09
N GLN A 178 5.70 17.23 12.23
CA GLN A 178 5.73 17.37 10.77
C GLN A 178 4.32 17.48 10.14
N ALA A 179 3.25 17.50 10.94
CA ALA A 179 1.89 17.69 10.42
C ALA A 179 1.80 19.00 9.60
N ALA A 180 0.97 18.98 8.58
CA ALA A 180 0.80 20.03 7.57
C ALA A 180 2.05 20.31 6.69
N ARG A 181 3.08 19.46 6.76
CA ARG A 181 4.27 19.52 5.90
C ARG A 181 4.40 18.28 5.04
N TRP A 182 4.92 18.44 3.83
CA TRP A 182 5.31 17.31 3.00
C TRP A 182 6.55 16.63 3.57
N VAL A 183 6.47 15.32 3.75
CA VAL A 183 7.59 14.46 4.16
C VAL A 183 7.84 13.45 3.06
N ASP A 184 9.11 13.30 2.66
CA ASP A 184 9.56 12.34 1.67
C ASP A 184 10.02 11.06 2.35
N GLU A 185 9.55 9.91 1.84
CA GLU A 185 9.87 8.58 2.35
C GLU A 185 10.53 7.71 1.28
N LYS A 186 11.44 6.86 1.74
CA LYS A 186 12.07 5.81 0.92
C LYS A 186 12.25 4.54 1.71
N ARG A 187 11.79 3.42 1.15
CA ARG A 187 11.88 2.11 1.80
C ARG A 187 12.48 1.07 0.85
N ASP A 188 13.50 0.36 1.31
CA ASP A 188 14.03 -0.83 0.63
C ASP A 188 13.06 -2.00 0.83
N LEU A 189 12.31 -2.33 -0.23
CA LEU A 189 11.25 -3.35 -0.16
C LEU A 189 11.80 -4.74 0.13
N ALA A 190 13.02 -5.04 -0.35
CA ALA A 190 13.63 -6.34 -0.09
C ALA A 190 14.11 -6.46 1.37
N ALA A 191 14.70 -5.41 1.92
CA ALA A 191 15.13 -5.38 3.32
C ALA A 191 13.93 -5.46 4.27
N ASP A 192 12.89 -4.66 4.04
CA ASP A 192 11.69 -4.67 4.87
C ASP A 192 10.92 -5.99 4.78
N PHE A 193 10.85 -6.60 3.59
CA PHE A 193 10.25 -7.92 3.41
C PHE A 193 10.98 -8.99 4.22
N ARG A 194 12.33 -9.01 4.16
CA ARG A 194 13.13 -9.97 4.93
C ARG A 194 12.94 -9.80 6.43
N ALA A 195 12.89 -8.56 6.89
CA ALA A 195 12.66 -8.25 8.31
C ALA A 195 11.27 -8.70 8.79
N ALA A 196 10.25 -8.59 7.94
CA ALA A 196 8.88 -8.95 8.26
C ALA A 196 8.60 -10.46 8.15
N PHE A 197 9.07 -11.11 7.07
CA PHE A 197 8.64 -12.46 6.67
C PHE A 197 9.79 -13.47 6.57
N GLY A 198 11.03 -13.03 6.64
CA GLY A 198 12.23 -13.88 6.59
C GLY A 198 12.85 -14.02 5.20
N GLU A 199 14.16 -14.28 5.17
CA GLU A 199 14.97 -14.43 3.95
C GLU A 199 14.50 -15.56 3.04
N ALA A 200 14.07 -16.69 3.64
CA ALA A 200 13.70 -17.90 2.91
C ALA A 200 12.55 -17.72 1.91
N PHE A 201 11.75 -16.65 2.07
CA PHE A 201 10.59 -16.41 1.22
C PHE A 201 10.83 -15.31 0.17
N ALA A 202 11.89 -14.50 0.31
CA ALA A 202 12.12 -13.32 -0.55
C ALA A 202 12.19 -13.68 -2.05
N GLY A 203 12.93 -14.72 -2.41
CA GLY A 203 13.06 -15.18 -3.81
C GLY A 203 11.85 -15.91 -4.37
N ARG A 204 10.86 -16.27 -3.51
CA ARG A 204 9.66 -17.04 -3.87
C ARG A 204 8.37 -16.20 -3.79
N SER A 205 8.49 -14.93 -3.44
CA SER A 205 7.37 -14.02 -3.24
C SER A 205 7.34 -12.94 -4.33
N ARG A 206 6.18 -12.34 -4.52
CA ARG A 206 5.98 -11.25 -5.48
C ARG A 206 5.26 -10.08 -4.81
N ILE A 207 5.55 -8.87 -5.27
CA ILE A 207 4.74 -7.69 -4.96
C ILE A 207 3.53 -7.73 -5.90
N THR A 208 2.33 -7.74 -5.32
CA THR A 208 1.05 -7.81 -6.06
C THR A 208 0.31 -6.49 -6.11
N GLY A 209 0.74 -5.51 -5.34
CA GLY A 209 0.15 -4.17 -5.37
C GLY A 209 0.69 -3.24 -4.31
N ILE A 210 0.27 -2.00 -4.41
CA ILE A 210 0.46 -0.95 -3.41
C ILE A 210 -0.86 -0.24 -3.17
N ALA A 211 -1.01 0.40 -1.99
CA ALA A 211 -2.14 1.28 -1.73
C ALA A 211 -1.73 2.44 -0.83
N ALA A 212 -2.44 3.56 -0.95
CA ALA A 212 -2.30 4.71 -0.07
C ALA A 212 -3.69 5.11 0.45
N GLY A 213 -3.79 5.40 1.75
CA GLY A 213 -5.07 5.72 2.39
C GLY A 213 -4.93 6.10 3.85
N ASN A 214 -6.06 6.16 4.52
CA ASN A 214 -6.15 6.39 5.96
C ASN A 214 -7.37 5.70 6.56
N ASP A 215 -7.43 5.68 7.88
CA ASP A 215 -8.60 5.21 8.62
C ASP A 215 -8.71 5.87 10.00
N THR A 216 -9.94 5.98 10.45
CA THR A 216 -10.34 6.54 11.74
C THR A 216 -11.59 5.85 12.28
N ASP A 217 -11.89 4.64 11.78
CA ASP A 217 -13.16 3.97 12.05
C ASP A 217 -13.22 3.31 13.45
N GLN A 218 -12.06 2.95 14.04
CA GLN A 218 -11.99 2.42 15.39
C GLN A 218 -12.02 3.54 16.45
N THR A 219 -11.33 4.63 16.20
CA THR A 219 -11.23 5.76 17.16
C THR A 219 -12.40 6.74 17.06
N GLY A 220 -13.08 6.77 15.89
CA GLY A 220 -14.13 7.73 15.58
C GLY A 220 -13.60 9.14 15.34
N GLU A 221 -12.30 9.30 15.12
CA GLU A 221 -11.67 10.59 14.85
C GLU A 221 -11.80 11.01 13.37
N GLU A 222 -11.13 12.09 13.04
CA GLU A 222 -11.08 12.66 11.69
C GLU A 222 -9.64 12.99 11.32
N ALA A 223 -9.23 12.65 10.11
CA ALA A 223 -7.93 13.01 9.57
C ALA A 223 -7.97 13.14 8.04
N THR A 224 -7.11 14.00 7.50
CA THR A 224 -6.87 14.10 6.06
C THR A 224 -5.41 13.82 5.76
N ALA A 225 -5.19 12.95 4.78
CA ALA A 225 -3.86 12.69 4.22
C ALA A 225 -3.81 13.10 2.75
N TRP A 226 -2.63 13.56 2.34
CA TRP A 226 -2.28 13.80 0.93
C TRP A 226 -1.08 12.93 0.59
N PHE A 227 -1.12 12.30 -0.59
CA PHE A 227 -0.03 11.48 -1.09
C PHE A 227 0.38 12.00 -2.46
N GLY A 228 1.68 12.26 -2.63
CA GLY A 228 2.28 12.46 -3.93
C GLY A 228 2.40 11.13 -4.69
N ASP A 229 3.07 11.17 -5.82
CA ASP A 229 3.27 9.97 -6.64
C ASP A 229 4.03 8.89 -5.87
N LEU A 230 3.51 7.67 -5.90
CA LEU A 230 4.23 6.50 -5.40
C LEU A 230 5.05 5.90 -6.56
N ARG A 231 6.32 5.62 -6.30
CA ARG A 231 7.24 5.06 -7.31
C ARG A 231 8.01 3.89 -6.73
N ILE A 232 8.19 2.85 -7.51
CA ILE A 232 9.11 1.75 -7.16
C ILE A 232 10.30 1.83 -8.12
N GLU A 233 11.41 2.32 -7.59
CA GLU A 233 12.68 2.43 -8.30
C GLU A 233 13.37 1.06 -8.31
N THR A 234 13.84 0.62 -9.48
CA THR A 234 14.62 -0.63 -9.59
C THR A 234 16.02 -0.38 -9.03
N PRO A 235 16.64 -1.32 -8.29
CA PRO A 235 18.05 -1.21 -7.92
C PRO A 235 18.91 -1.04 -9.17
N ARG A 236 19.84 -0.12 -9.12
CA ARG A 236 20.85 0.06 -10.19
C ARG A 236 21.88 -1.05 -10.13
#